data_bafe0e16fdea61df325f4d34d1e82116
#
_entry.id   bafe0e16fdea61df325f4d34d1e82116
#
_cell.length_a   1.000
_cell.length_b   1.000
_cell.length_c   1.000
_cell.angle_alpha   90.00
_cell.angle_beta   90.00
_cell.angle_gamma   90.00
#
_symmetry.space_group_name_H-M   'P 1'
#
loop_
_entity.id
_entity.type
_entity.pdbx_description
1 polymer ?
#
loop_
_entity_poly.entity_id
_entity_poly.type
_entity_poly.pdbx_seq_one_letter_code
_entity_poly.pdbx_strand_id
1 'polypeptide(L)'
;FQLESAGMRRYLKELKPTQFDDITAMVALYRPGPMEWISSYIKRKHGREEVHFVHDDLKPILEPTYGIGIYQEQILQIAQVFAGFSLGEADLLRRAIGKKIKKELDAQREKFLDGAAAKGYQKKLAEQIFDDVVTPFAGYGFNKSHAVRYARIAYETAYLKANSPAE
;
A
#
# COMPACT_ATOMS: atom_id res chain seq x y z
N PHE A 1 -7.18 19.15 -9.46
CA PHE A 1 -8.15 18.36 -8.67
C PHE A 1 -7.41 17.42 -7.72
N GLN A 2 -7.79 17.37 -6.44
CA GLN A 2 -7.17 16.53 -5.36
C GLN A 2 -5.69 16.85 -5.03
N LEU A 3 -4.92 17.42 -5.94
CA LEU A 3 -3.49 17.68 -5.78
C LEU A 3 -3.15 19.18 -5.57
N GLU A 4 -4.13 20.01 -5.25
CA GLU A 4 -4.02 21.47 -5.25
C GLU A 4 -3.69 22.07 -3.87
N SER A 5 -3.84 21.30 -2.77
CA SER A 5 -3.53 21.80 -1.43
C SER A 5 -2.03 22.15 -1.31
N ALA A 6 -1.71 23.14 -0.49
CA ALA A 6 -0.33 23.59 -0.30
C ALA A 6 0.60 22.46 0.16
N GLY A 7 0.12 21.61 1.06
CA GLY A 7 0.88 20.46 1.55
C GLY A 7 1.12 19.40 0.46
N MET A 8 0.09 19.04 -0.31
CA MET A 8 0.22 18.08 -1.41
C MET A 8 1.17 18.63 -2.49
N ARG A 9 1.04 19.91 -2.85
CA ARG A 9 1.94 20.54 -3.84
C ARG A 9 3.40 20.53 -3.40
N ARG A 10 3.68 20.70 -2.10
CA ARG A 10 5.03 20.58 -1.55
C ARG A 10 5.57 19.18 -1.77
N TYR A 11 4.82 18.14 -1.37
CA TYR A 11 5.24 16.76 -1.56
C TYR A 11 5.43 16.38 -3.04
N LEU A 12 4.56 16.83 -3.93
CA LEU A 12 4.70 16.57 -5.37
C LEU A 12 5.97 17.21 -5.97
N LYS A 13 6.37 18.40 -5.49
CA LYS A 13 7.63 19.04 -5.90
C LYS A 13 8.85 18.23 -5.44
N GLU A 14 8.80 17.65 -4.26
CA GLU A 14 9.86 16.79 -3.71
C GLU A 14 9.88 15.44 -4.41
N LEU A 15 8.71 14.85 -4.67
CA LEU A 15 8.53 13.55 -5.32
C LEU A 15 9.00 13.55 -6.76
N LYS A 16 8.79 14.65 -7.49
CA LYS A 16 9.07 14.76 -8.94
C LYS A 16 8.52 13.55 -9.70
N PRO A 17 7.19 13.40 -9.81
CA PRO A 17 6.57 12.23 -10.41
C PRO A 17 7.13 11.97 -11.81
N THR A 18 7.55 10.74 -12.08
CA THR A 18 8.06 10.28 -13.37
C THR A 18 7.17 9.22 -14.01
N GLN A 19 6.24 8.68 -13.24
CA GLN A 19 5.29 7.68 -13.67
C GLN A 19 3.93 7.92 -13.02
N PHE A 20 2.88 7.40 -13.64
CA PHE A 20 1.51 7.58 -13.19
C PHE A 20 1.26 7.00 -11.78
N ASP A 21 1.93 5.90 -11.46
CA ASP A 21 1.83 5.27 -10.15
C ASP A 21 2.32 6.16 -9.00
N ASP A 22 3.24 7.08 -9.25
CA ASP A 22 3.66 8.09 -8.25
C ASP A 22 2.49 8.98 -7.83
N ILE A 23 1.67 9.42 -8.79
CA ILE A 23 0.49 10.24 -8.51
C ILE A 23 -0.56 9.40 -7.78
N THR A 24 -0.75 8.17 -8.21
CA THR A 24 -1.68 7.22 -7.58
C THR A 24 -1.32 6.97 -6.12
N ALA A 25 -0.04 6.75 -5.83
CA ALA A 25 0.46 6.56 -4.47
C ALA A 25 0.23 7.81 -3.61
N MET A 26 0.47 9.01 -4.14
CA MET A 26 0.22 10.26 -3.41
C MET A 26 -1.25 10.47 -3.07
N VAL A 27 -2.16 10.14 -3.98
CA VAL A 27 -3.62 10.16 -3.69
C VAL A 27 -3.97 9.23 -2.54
N ALA A 28 -3.32 8.07 -2.45
CA ALA A 28 -3.56 7.10 -1.40
C ALA A 28 -2.90 7.45 -0.06
N LEU A 29 -1.71 8.07 -0.10
CA LEU A 29 -0.91 8.37 1.09
C LEU A 29 -1.28 9.71 1.76
N TYR A 30 -1.72 10.72 1.00
CA TYR A 30 -1.95 12.07 1.54
C TYR A 30 -3.27 12.15 2.33
N ARG A 31 -3.27 11.56 3.51
CA ARG A 31 -4.38 11.57 4.48
C ARG A 31 -3.86 11.21 5.88
N PRO A 32 -4.56 11.58 6.96
CA PRO A 32 -4.15 11.25 8.32
C PRO A 32 -3.85 9.75 8.50
N GLY A 33 -2.73 9.44 9.12
CA GLY A 33 -2.17 8.09 9.24
C GLY A 33 -1.09 7.82 8.20
N PRO A 34 -1.44 7.45 6.95
CA PRO A 34 -0.43 7.08 5.95
C PRO A 34 0.49 8.22 5.50
N MET A 35 0.18 9.47 5.79
CA MET A 35 1.05 10.63 5.49
C MET A 35 2.47 10.51 6.05
N GLU A 36 2.65 9.80 7.14
CA GLU A 36 3.97 9.57 7.74
C GLU A 36 4.94 8.83 6.80
N TRP A 37 4.40 8.01 5.89
CA TRP A 37 5.19 7.25 4.92
C TRP A 37 5.60 8.04 3.67
N ILE A 38 5.05 9.24 3.43
CA ILE A 38 5.34 10.03 2.22
C ILE A 38 6.84 10.37 2.14
N SER A 39 7.45 10.73 3.26
CA SER A 39 8.88 11.07 3.28
C SER A 39 9.76 9.88 2.88
N SER A 40 9.48 8.69 3.43
CA SER A 40 10.20 7.46 3.07
C SER A 40 9.91 7.05 1.62
N TYR A 41 8.67 7.17 1.15
CA TYR A 41 8.32 6.92 -0.24
C TYR A 41 9.17 7.77 -1.20
N ILE A 42 9.26 9.08 -0.94
CA ILE A 42 10.05 10.02 -1.75
C ILE A 42 11.54 9.67 -1.69
N LYS A 43 12.08 9.41 -0.49
CA LYS A 43 13.49 9.07 -0.32
C LYS A 43 13.86 7.78 -1.04
N ARG A 44 13.02 6.73 -0.92
CA ARG A 44 13.23 5.43 -1.55
C ARG A 44 13.13 5.52 -3.07
N LYS A 45 12.15 6.25 -3.61
CA LYS A 45 12.05 6.54 -5.03
C LYS A 45 13.34 7.16 -5.60
N HIS A 46 13.96 8.05 -4.85
CA HIS A 46 15.19 8.75 -5.26
C HIS A 46 16.50 8.06 -4.83
N GLY A 47 16.42 6.83 -4.31
CA GLY A 47 17.59 6.07 -3.86
C GLY A 47 18.31 6.67 -2.64
N ARG A 48 17.62 7.53 -1.87
CA ARG A 48 18.18 8.17 -0.67
C ARG A 48 17.88 7.37 0.61
N GLU A 49 17.04 6.38 0.53
CA GLU A 49 16.70 5.42 1.57
C GLU A 49 16.63 4.05 0.93
N GLU A 50 17.25 3.06 1.57
CA GLU A 50 17.26 1.69 1.07
C GLU A 50 15.89 1.03 1.25
N VAL A 51 15.49 0.22 0.28
CA VAL A 51 14.26 -0.55 0.35
C VAL A 51 14.57 -1.93 0.91
N HIS A 52 14.04 -2.23 2.10
CA HIS A 52 14.18 -3.53 2.72
C HIS A 52 12.87 -4.32 2.62
N PHE A 53 13.00 -5.61 2.31
CA PHE A 53 11.89 -6.56 2.31
C PHE A 53 12.15 -7.61 3.39
N VAL A 54 11.15 -7.91 4.19
CA VAL A 54 11.22 -8.97 5.23
C VAL A 54 11.49 -10.34 4.60
N HIS A 55 11.01 -10.55 3.36
CA HIS A 55 11.23 -11.75 2.57
C HIS A 55 11.17 -11.44 1.08
N ASP A 56 11.90 -12.20 0.26
CA ASP A 56 11.97 -12.00 -1.20
C ASP A 56 10.60 -12.12 -1.88
N ASP A 57 9.72 -12.99 -1.39
CA ASP A 57 8.36 -13.15 -1.92
C ASP A 57 7.46 -11.92 -1.72
N LEU A 58 7.83 -10.99 -0.83
CA LEU A 58 7.16 -9.69 -0.71
C LEU A 58 7.58 -8.70 -1.80
N LYS A 59 8.74 -8.92 -2.41
CA LYS A 59 9.31 -8.00 -3.38
C LYS A 59 8.38 -7.75 -4.57
N PRO A 60 7.83 -8.77 -5.27
CA PRO A 60 6.91 -8.53 -6.38
C PRO A 60 5.66 -7.72 -6.00
N ILE A 61 5.25 -7.80 -4.73
CA ILE A 61 4.04 -7.15 -4.22
C ILE A 61 4.32 -5.69 -3.82
N LEU A 62 5.46 -5.45 -3.17
CA LEU A 62 5.78 -4.17 -2.53
C LEU A 62 6.79 -3.31 -3.30
N GLU A 63 7.55 -3.90 -4.23
CA GLU A 63 8.53 -3.16 -5.06
C GLU A 63 7.90 -1.98 -5.83
N PRO A 64 6.70 -2.12 -6.43
CA PRO A 64 6.03 -0.99 -7.11
C PRO A 64 5.73 0.20 -6.20
N THR A 65 5.75 0.00 -4.89
CA THR A 65 5.51 1.02 -3.87
C THR A 65 6.72 1.22 -2.95
N TYR A 66 7.92 0.89 -3.45
CA TYR A 66 9.20 1.04 -2.74
C TYR A 66 9.20 0.39 -1.34
N GLY A 67 8.61 -0.80 -1.22
CA GLY A 67 8.54 -1.56 0.02
C GLY A 67 7.50 -1.04 1.03
N ILE A 68 6.70 -0.04 0.66
CA ILE A 68 5.65 0.53 1.51
C ILE A 68 4.31 -0.08 1.12
N GLY A 69 3.63 -0.63 2.09
CA GLY A 69 2.26 -1.08 1.90
C GLY A 69 1.32 0.13 1.78
N ILE A 70 0.63 0.28 0.65
CA ILE A 70 -0.26 1.41 0.34
C ILE A 70 -1.68 0.93 0.04
N TYR A 71 -1.81 -0.18 -0.72
CA TYR A 71 -3.09 -0.60 -1.27
C TYR A 71 -3.65 -1.85 -0.59
N GLN A 72 -4.96 -1.87 -0.37
CA GLN A 72 -5.66 -3.04 0.17
C GLN A 72 -5.38 -4.31 -0.64
N GLU A 73 -5.22 -4.18 -1.94
CA GLU A 73 -4.90 -5.26 -2.87
C GLU A 73 -3.54 -5.92 -2.54
N GLN A 74 -2.58 -5.17 -2.00
CA GLN A 74 -1.29 -5.73 -1.57
C GLN A 74 -1.46 -6.66 -0.36
N ILE A 75 -2.38 -6.35 0.58
CA ILE A 75 -2.68 -7.24 1.70
C ILE A 75 -3.28 -8.55 1.20
N LEU A 76 -4.21 -8.47 0.24
CA LEU A 76 -4.82 -9.67 -0.36
C LEU A 76 -3.75 -10.54 -1.00
N GLN A 77 -2.84 -9.96 -1.76
CA GLN A 77 -1.73 -10.68 -2.39
C GLN A 77 -0.78 -11.31 -1.38
N ILE A 78 -0.42 -10.59 -0.31
CA ILE A 78 0.42 -11.13 0.76
C ILE A 78 -0.24 -12.36 1.40
N ALA A 79 -1.54 -12.29 1.73
CA ALA A 79 -2.27 -13.41 2.30
C ALA A 79 -2.33 -14.62 1.35
N GLN A 80 -2.50 -14.38 0.06
CA GLN A 80 -2.51 -15.44 -0.96
C GLN A 80 -1.11 -16.08 -1.13
N VAL A 81 -0.07 -15.27 -1.21
CA VAL A 81 1.30 -15.73 -1.43
C VAL A 81 1.81 -16.48 -0.20
N PHE A 82 1.72 -15.91 1.00
CA PHE A 82 2.29 -16.50 2.21
C PHE A 82 1.40 -17.54 2.87
N ALA A 83 0.09 -17.32 2.93
CA ALA A 83 -0.81 -18.21 3.66
C ALA A 83 -1.68 -19.09 2.76
N GLY A 84 -1.57 -18.95 1.43
CA GLY A 84 -2.38 -19.73 0.49
C GLY A 84 -3.87 -19.42 0.54
N PHE A 85 -4.24 -18.25 1.03
CA PHE A 85 -5.63 -17.84 1.10
C PHE A 85 -6.24 -17.73 -0.31
N SER A 86 -7.48 -18.15 -0.44
CA SER A 86 -8.31 -17.76 -1.57
C SER A 86 -8.57 -16.25 -1.52
N LEU A 87 -9.01 -15.67 -2.61
CA LEU A 87 -9.36 -14.24 -2.66
C LEU A 87 -10.43 -13.87 -1.63
N GLY A 88 -11.43 -14.75 -1.43
CA GLY A 88 -12.48 -14.54 -0.44
C GLY A 88 -11.96 -14.56 1.00
N GLU A 89 -11.05 -15.47 1.33
CA GLU A 89 -10.41 -15.54 2.65
C GLU A 89 -9.50 -14.34 2.91
N ALA A 90 -8.75 -13.91 1.91
CA ALA A 90 -7.93 -12.71 2.00
C ALA A 90 -8.80 -11.43 2.22
N ASP A 91 -9.97 -11.34 1.59
CA ASP A 91 -10.90 -10.23 1.83
C ASP A 91 -11.51 -10.28 3.25
N LEU A 92 -11.79 -11.46 3.78
CA LEU A 92 -12.21 -11.62 5.17
C LEU A 92 -11.12 -11.14 6.14
N LEU A 93 -9.85 -11.51 5.90
CA LEU A 93 -8.71 -11.00 6.68
C LEU A 93 -8.66 -9.46 6.63
N ARG A 94 -8.71 -8.88 5.45
CA ARG A 94 -8.71 -7.42 5.27
C ARG A 94 -9.83 -6.74 6.06
N ARG A 95 -11.05 -7.30 6.03
CA ARG A 95 -12.20 -6.78 6.78
C ARG A 95 -12.03 -6.92 8.28
N ALA A 96 -11.52 -8.05 8.76
CA ALA A 96 -11.28 -8.29 10.18
C ALA A 96 -10.31 -7.26 10.77
N ILE A 97 -9.21 -6.97 10.05
CA ILE A 97 -8.24 -5.97 10.46
C ILE A 97 -8.87 -4.55 10.43
N GLY A 98 -9.61 -4.23 9.38
CA GLY A 98 -10.28 -2.93 9.23
C GLY A 98 -11.31 -2.64 10.34
N LYS A 99 -12.01 -3.65 10.82
CA LYS A 99 -13.00 -3.55 11.91
C LYS A 99 -12.35 -3.48 13.31
N LYS A 100 -11.09 -3.85 13.44
CA LYS A 100 -10.33 -3.90 14.71
C LYS A 100 -11.00 -4.77 15.80
N ILE A 101 -11.73 -5.81 15.39
CA ILE A 101 -12.34 -6.76 16.31
C ILE A 101 -11.30 -7.80 16.68
N LYS A 102 -10.76 -7.72 17.90
CA LYS A 102 -9.66 -8.57 18.36
C LYS A 102 -9.88 -10.05 18.11
N LYS A 103 -11.05 -10.58 18.46
CA LYS A 103 -11.38 -12.01 18.28
C LYS A 103 -11.32 -12.45 16.81
N GLU A 104 -11.83 -11.63 15.90
CA GLU A 104 -11.78 -11.92 14.45
C GLU A 104 -10.34 -11.84 13.94
N LEU A 105 -9.57 -10.87 14.42
CA LEU A 105 -8.18 -10.69 14.05
C LEU A 105 -7.32 -11.86 14.53
N ASP A 106 -7.47 -12.28 15.77
CA ASP A 106 -6.73 -13.42 16.34
C ASP A 106 -7.01 -14.71 15.54
N ALA A 107 -8.28 -14.97 15.19
CA ALA A 107 -8.64 -16.13 14.36
C ALA A 107 -8.03 -16.06 12.94
N GLN A 108 -7.99 -14.87 12.34
CA GLN A 108 -7.35 -14.70 11.04
C GLN A 108 -5.82 -14.83 11.13
N ARG A 109 -5.22 -14.40 12.24
CA ARG A 109 -3.79 -14.56 12.49
C ARG A 109 -3.41 -16.04 12.57
N GLU A 110 -4.12 -16.83 13.36
CA GLU A 110 -3.88 -18.29 13.47
C GLU A 110 -3.98 -18.94 12.09
N LYS A 111 -5.05 -18.65 11.36
CA LYS A 111 -5.24 -19.19 10.01
C LYS A 111 -4.11 -18.79 9.05
N PHE A 112 -3.63 -17.57 9.13
CA PHE A 112 -2.49 -17.11 8.32
C PHE A 112 -1.21 -17.88 8.66
N LEU A 113 -0.93 -18.08 9.96
CA LEU A 113 0.25 -18.83 10.41
C LEU A 113 0.19 -20.29 9.97
N ASP A 114 -0.97 -20.94 10.11
CA ASP A 114 -1.17 -22.32 9.67
C ASP A 114 -0.99 -22.47 8.16
N GLY A 115 -1.56 -21.55 7.39
CA GLY A 115 -1.41 -21.52 5.94
C GLY A 115 0.04 -21.28 5.50
N ALA A 116 0.76 -20.39 6.19
CA ALA A 116 2.17 -20.15 5.94
C ALA A 116 3.04 -21.38 6.27
N ALA A 117 2.76 -22.05 7.38
CA ALA A 117 3.44 -23.28 7.74
C ALA A 117 3.19 -24.41 6.71
N ALA A 118 1.96 -24.53 6.19
CA ALA A 118 1.62 -25.50 5.14
C ALA A 118 2.37 -25.21 3.82
N LYS A 119 2.78 -23.97 3.58
CA LYS A 119 3.61 -23.54 2.45
C LYS A 119 5.12 -23.66 2.70
N GLY A 120 5.53 -24.08 3.89
CA GLY A 120 6.93 -24.29 4.25
C GLY A 120 7.64 -23.07 4.84
N TYR A 121 6.93 -21.98 5.12
CA TYR A 121 7.52 -20.82 5.80
C TYR A 121 7.71 -21.09 7.29
N GLN A 122 8.82 -20.57 7.83
CA GLN A 122 9.08 -20.65 9.26
C GLN A 122 8.05 -19.83 10.05
N LYS A 123 7.59 -20.36 11.18
CA LYS A 123 6.61 -19.70 12.05
C LYS A 123 7.02 -18.27 12.42
N LYS A 124 8.28 -18.05 12.80
CA LYS A 124 8.80 -16.72 13.16
C LYS A 124 8.68 -15.71 12.02
N LEU A 125 8.94 -16.14 10.78
CA LEU A 125 8.79 -15.30 9.59
C LEU A 125 7.31 -14.97 9.35
N ALA A 126 6.42 -15.95 9.46
CA ALA A 126 4.98 -15.77 9.29
C ALA A 126 4.41 -14.79 10.34
N GLU A 127 4.84 -14.91 11.60
CA GLU A 127 4.50 -13.98 12.68
C GLU A 127 4.98 -12.56 12.34
N GLN A 128 6.24 -12.41 11.94
CA GLN A 128 6.80 -11.12 11.57
C GLN A 128 6.06 -10.48 10.40
N ILE A 129 5.74 -11.25 9.35
CA ILE A 129 4.97 -10.72 8.20
C ILE A 129 3.57 -10.29 8.64
N PHE A 130 2.91 -11.08 9.46
CA PHE A 130 1.56 -10.75 9.91
C PHE A 130 1.56 -9.52 10.83
N ASP A 131 2.44 -9.49 11.81
CA ASP A 131 2.44 -8.48 12.87
C ASP A 131 3.07 -7.16 12.41
N ASP A 132 4.16 -7.19 11.61
CA ASP A 132 4.91 -6.00 11.19
C ASP A 132 4.51 -5.47 9.81
N VAL A 133 3.91 -6.32 8.95
CA VAL A 133 3.52 -5.91 7.60
C VAL A 133 2.00 -5.86 7.45
N VAL A 134 1.29 -6.96 7.71
CA VAL A 134 -0.15 -7.06 7.42
C VAL A 134 -0.98 -6.21 8.37
N THR A 135 -0.74 -6.32 9.68
CA THR A 135 -1.57 -5.68 10.72
C THR A 135 -1.49 -4.15 10.70
N PRO A 136 -0.31 -3.51 10.70
CA PRO A 136 -0.23 -2.05 10.64
C PRO A 136 -0.86 -1.49 9.38
N PHE A 137 -0.58 -2.14 8.27
CA PHE A 137 -0.97 -1.73 6.94
C PHE A 137 -2.48 -1.78 6.70
N ALA A 138 -3.15 -2.78 7.20
CA ALA A 138 -4.60 -2.96 6.98
C ALA A 138 -5.45 -1.90 7.69
N GLY A 139 -4.88 -1.19 8.67
CA GLY A 139 -5.53 -0.05 9.33
C GLY A 139 -5.70 1.18 8.42
N TYR A 140 -4.91 1.29 7.34
CA TYR A 140 -4.91 2.44 6.45
C TYR A 140 -4.78 2.11 4.96
N GLY A 141 -4.78 0.84 4.58
CA GLY A 141 -4.72 0.43 3.17
C GLY A 141 -5.82 1.10 2.34
N PHE A 142 -5.44 1.63 1.18
CA PHE A 142 -6.34 2.34 0.28
C PHE A 142 -6.77 1.46 -0.89
N ASN A 143 -8.00 1.62 -1.38
CA ASN A 143 -8.42 0.92 -2.58
C ASN A 143 -7.67 1.47 -3.80
N LYS A 144 -6.90 0.61 -4.47
CA LYS A 144 -6.05 1.01 -5.61
C LYS A 144 -6.89 1.56 -6.78
N SER A 145 -8.00 0.91 -7.08
CA SER A 145 -8.88 1.34 -8.19
C SER A 145 -9.44 2.74 -7.97
N HIS A 146 -9.76 3.08 -6.72
CA HIS A 146 -10.20 4.41 -6.35
C HIS A 146 -9.05 5.44 -6.50
N ALA A 147 -7.86 5.12 -6.01
CA ALA A 147 -6.68 5.98 -6.16
C ALA A 147 -6.34 6.25 -7.63
N VAL A 148 -6.37 5.21 -8.47
CA VAL A 148 -6.12 5.32 -9.93
C VAL A 148 -7.12 6.26 -10.60
N ARG A 149 -8.41 6.17 -10.27
CA ARG A 149 -9.43 7.05 -10.84
C ARG A 149 -9.17 8.52 -10.51
N TYR A 150 -8.88 8.82 -9.26
CA TYR A 150 -8.59 10.19 -8.85
C TYR A 150 -7.25 10.70 -9.41
N ALA A 151 -6.25 9.85 -9.45
CA ALA A 151 -4.96 10.19 -10.08
C ALA A 151 -5.13 10.52 -11.57
N ARG A 152 -5.99 9.77 -12.27
CA ARG A 152 -6.29 10.01 -13.69
C ARG A 152 -6.94 11.38 -13.91
N ILE A 153 -7.97 11.71 -13.15
CA ILE A 153 -8.64 13.02 -13.23
C ILE A 153 -7.64 14.16 -12.92
N ALA A 154 -6.81 13.96 -11.87
CA ALA A 154 -5.80 14.93 -11.51
C ALA A 154 -4.77 15.15 -12.62
N TYR A 155 -4.32 14.08 -13.27
CA TYR A 155 -3.39 14.14 -14.39
C TYR A 155 -4.03 14.81 -15.61
N GLU A 156 -5.22 14.40 -16.02
CA GLU A 156 -5.94 14.95 -17.19
C GLU A 156 -6.19 16.45 -17.00
N THR A 157 -6.67 16.87 -15.83
CA THR A 157 -6.90 18.29 -15.55
C THR A 157 -5.62 19.11 -15.53
N ALA A 158 -4.52 18.57 -15.00
CA ALA A 158 -3.22 19.24 -15.03
C ALA A 158 -2.64 19.31 -16.44
N TYR A 159 -2.79 18.27 -17.23
CA TYR A 159 -2.36 18.23 -18.63
C TYR A 159 -3.09 19.29 -19.48
N LEU A 160 -4.41 19.33 -19.37
CA LEU A 160 -5.23 20.33 -20.09
C LEU A 160 -4.84 21.74 -19.66
N LYS A 161 -4.69 22.00 -18.37
CA LYS A 161 -4.27 23.30 -17.86
C LYS A 161 -2.89 23.73 -18.37
N ALA A 162 -1.98 22.80 -18.59
CA ALA A 162 -0.64 23.08 -19.09
C ALA A 162 -0.59 23.29 -20.61
N ASN A 163 -1.45 22.59 -21.37
CA ASN A 163 -1.39 22.57 -22.83
C ASN A 163 -2.54 23.35 -23.52
N SER A 164 -3.67 23.55 -22.83
CA SER A 164 -4.86 24.26 -23.32
C SER A 164 -5.42 25.19 -22.23
N PRO A 165 -4.67 26.20 -21.76
CA PRO A 165 -5.03 27.01 -20.59
C PRO A 165 -6.25 27.93 -20.80
N ALA A 166 -6.70 28.11 -22.02
CA ALA A 166 -7.84 28.99 -22.35
C ALA A 166 -9.21 28.21 -22.34
N GLU A 167 -9.19 26.91 -22.18
CA GLU A 167 -10.35 26.02 -22.09
C GLU A 167 -10.49 25.47 -20.67
#